data_3e1574a77135b8bb925d2dd1f506fc96
#
_entry.id   3e1574a77135b8bb925d2dd1f506fc96
#
_cell.length_a   1.000
_cell.length_b   1.000
_cell.length_c   1.000
_cell.angle_alpha   90.00
_cell.angle_beta   90.00
_cell.angle_gamma   90.00
#
_symmetry.space_group_name_H-M   'P 1'
#
loop_
_entity.id
_entity.type
_entity.pdbx_description
1 polymer ?
#
loop_
_entity_poly.entity_id
_entity_poly.type
_entity_poly.pdbx_seq_one_letter_code
_entity_poly.pdbx_strand_id
1 'polypeptide(L)'
;ERAKFIGFDAFKEIFKMKDFYIALRNTIVLNGLDLIIGFPAPIILAILLNEIRNKYFKRISQTVLYLPHFLSWVIIAGIFYQLLSPSTGFVNVLIMRHGGESIPFLTEKWHWLVSYCLIGVWQSMGWGTIIYLAAITGINADLYEAATVDGAGRWRKIWNITLPCIRSTIVVMLIMSLGRILGISFERPYTLDNPLVRDFSDVISTFVYRVGLQSHRYNIATAVGLFQSV
;
A
#
# COMPACT_ATOMS: atom_id res chain seq x y z
N GLU A 1 0.91 -0.91 42.00
CA GLU A 1 1.51 -2.26 42.03
C GLU A 1 2.80 -2.25 41.23
N ARG A 2 3.91 -2.75 41.83
CA ARG A 2 5.18 -2.86 41.11
C ARG A 2 5.08 -4.03 40.14
N ALA A 3 5.22 -3.77 38.84
CA ALA A 3 5.25 -4.81 37.82
C ALA A 3 6.40 -5.80 38.15
N LYS A 4 6.09 -7.10 38.19
CA LYS A 4 7.09 -8.15 38.42
C LYS A 4 7.93 -8.30 37.12
N PHE A 5 9.24 -8.29 37.26
CA PHE A 5 10.13 -8.56 36.13
C PHE A 5 9.97 -10.02 35.67
N ILE A 6 9.57 -10.23 34.41
CA ILE A 6 9.27 -11.55 33.86
C ILE A 6 10.30 -12.01 32.79
N GLY A 7 11.40 -11.23 32.59
CA GLY A 7 12.46 -11.58 31.63
C GLY A 7 11.92 -11.86 30.23
N PHE A 8 12.32 -12.99 29.64
CA PHE A 8 11.93 -13.41 28.29
C PHE A 8 10.66 -14.27 28.20
N ASP A 9 9.90 -14.41 29.30
CA ASP A 9 8.74 -15.31 29.31
C ASP A 9 7.63 -14.84 28.36
N ALA A 10 7.45 -13.54 28.19
CA ALA A 10 6.53 -12.98 27.19
C ALA A 10 6.91 -13.41 25.75
N PHE A 11 8.19 -13.43 25.40
CA PHE A 11 8.66 -13.90 24.10
C PHE A 11 8.41 -15.39 23.91
N LYS A 12 8.68 -16.23 24.92
CA LYS A 12 8.39 -17.67 24.87
C LYS A 12 6.90 -17.93 24.66
N GLU A 13 6.05 -17.09 25.24
CA GLU A 13 4.61 -17.19 25.09
C GLU A 13 4.16 -16.81 23.68
N ILE A 14 4.66 -15.71 23.11
CA ILE A 14 4.37 -15.25 21.74
C ILE A 14 4.71 -16.35 20.72
N PHE A 15 5.91 -16.94 20.83
CA PHE A 15 6.35 -17.99 19.91
C PHE A 15 5.59 -19.32 20.05
N LYS A 16 4.69 -19.48 21.03
CA LYS A 16 3.75 -20.59 21.12
C LYS A 16 2.37 -20.27 20.51
N MET A 17 2.10 -18.99 20.24
CA MET A 17 0.80 -18.56 19.73
C MET A 17 0.72 -18.74 18.20
N LYS A 18 -0.19 -19.59 17.73
CA LYS A 18 -0.45 -19.78 16.29
C LYS A 18 -0.83 -18.47 15.60
N ASP A 19 -1.64 -17.65 16.26
CA ASP A 19 -2.10 -16.35 15.73
C ASP A 19 -0.95 -15.39 15.45
N PHE A 20 0.14 -15.44 16.23
CA PHE A 20 1.32 -14.63 15.97
C PHE A 20 1.98 -14.99 14.63
N TYR A 21 2.12 -16.29 14.34
CA TYR A 21 2.69 -16.72 13.04
C TYR A 21 1.79 -16.38 11.86
N ILE A 22 0.46 -16.43 12.05
CA ILE A 22 -0.49 -15.99 11.04
C ILE A 22 -0.31 -14.49 10.78
N ALA A 23 -0.29 -13.68 11.81
CA ALA A 23 -0.08 -12.24 11.71
C ALA A 23 1.28 -11.88 11.09
N LEU A 24 2.35 -12.57 11.47
CA LEU A 24 3.69 -12.38 10.89
C LEU A 24 3.70 -12.73 9.40
N ARG A 25 3.18 -13.89 9.02
CA ARG A 25 3.05 -14.31 7.62
C ARG A 25 2.28 -13.26 6.80
N ASN A 26 1.12 -12.84 7.30
CA ASN A 26 0.28 -11.86 6.61
C ASN A 26 0.98 -10.52 6.48
N THR A 27 1.69 -10.07 7.51
CA THR A 27 2.51 -8.85 7.46
C THR A 27 3.52 -8.90 6.32
N ILE A 28 4.27 -9.99 6.21
CA ILE A 28 5.28 -10.17 5.15
C ILE A 28 4.61 -10.26 3.78
N VAL A 29 3.52 -11.01 3.65
CA VAL A 29 2.81 -11.19 2.36
C VAL A 29 2.20 -9.86 1.89
N LEU A 30 1.48 -9.14 2.75
CA LEU A 30 0.82 -7.89 2.36
C LEU A 30 1.85 -6.80 2.05
N ASN A 31 2.92 -6.67 2.84
CA ASN A 31 4.01 -5.73 2.53
C ASN A 31 4.79 -6.12 1.27
N GLY A 32 5.00 -7.42 1.05
CA GLY A 32 5.61 -7.92 -0.19
C GLY A 32 4.78 -7.56 -1.42
N LEU A 33 3.45 -7.69 -1.34
CA LEU A 33 2.54 -7.27 -2.41
C LEU A 33 2.54 -5.75 -2.61
N ASP A 34 2.53 -4.98 -1.51
CA ASP A 34 2.65 -3.52 -1.59
C ASP A 34 4.00 -3.10 -2.20
N LEU A 35 5.07 -3.83 -1.94
CA LEU A 35 6.37 -3.57 -2.57
C LEU A 35 6.35 -3.91 -4.07
N ILE A 36 5.72 -5.02 -4.47
CA ILE A 36 5.70 -5.46 -5.88
C ILE A 36 4.74 -4.60 -6.71
N ILE A 37 3.58 -4.26 -6.19
CA ILE A 37 2.50 -3.56 -6.93
C ILE A 37 2.50 -2.07 -6.60
N GLY A 38 2.57 -1.72 -5.33
CA GLY A 38 2.46 -0.35 -4.83
C GLY A 38 3.71 0.49 -5.10
N PHE A 39 4.91 -0.08 -5.03
CA PHE A 39 6.15 0.66 -5.26
C PHE A 39 6.35 1.12 -6.71
N PRO A 40 6.09 0.31 -7.76
CA PRO A 40 6.20 0.76 -9.15
C PRO A 40 5.09 1.75 -9.57
N ALA A 41 3.92 1.69 -8.95
CA ALA A 41 2.76 2.48 -9.35
C ALA A 41 3.02 4.00 -9.37
N PRO A 42 3.59 4.64 -8.34
CA PRO A 42 3.92 6.07 -8.37
C PRO A 42 5.02 6.41 -9.38
N ILE A 43 5.95 5.50 -9.70
CA ILE A 43 6.99 5.71 -10.71
C ILE A 43 6.33 5.78 -12.10
N ILE A 44 5.48 4.80 -12.40
CA ILE A 44 4.74 4.75 -13.67
C ILE A 44 3.86 5.99 -13.80
N LEU A 45 3.14 6.36 -12.74
CA LEU A 45 2.28 7.53 -12.73
C LEU A 45 3.07 8.84 -12.93
N ALA A 46 4.26 8.97 -12.34
CA ALA A 46 5.14 10.13 -12.52
C ALA A 46 5.56 10.28 -13.99
N ILE A 47 5.95 9.18 -14.62
CA ILE A 47 6.32 9.17 -16.04
C ILE A 47 5.12 9.57 -16.89
N LEU A 48 3.94 8.99 -16.66
CA LEU A 48 2.70 9.32 -17.40
C LEU A 48 2.32 10.80 -17.23
N LEU A 49 2.38 11.33 -16.02
CA LEU A 49 2.11 12.75 -15.75
C LEU A 49 3.14 13.67 -16.41
N ASN A 50 4.39 13.21 -16.53
CA ASN A 50 5.42 14.00 -17.20
C ASN A 50 5.19 14.11 -18.72
N GLU A 51 4.59 13.10 -19.34
CA GLU A 51 4.25 13.09 -20.78
C GLU A 51 3.07 14.03 -21.14
N ILE A 52 2.29 14.50 -20.14
CA ILE A 52 1.15 15.40 -20.37
C ILE A 52 1.67 16.78 -20.77
N ARG A 53 1.40 17.21 -22.00
CA ARG A 53 1.83 18.50 -22.56
C ARG A 53 0.97 19.67 -22.09
N ASN A 54 -0.34 19.46 -21.92
CA ASN A 54 -1.25 20.51 -21.46
C ASN A 54 -1.07 20.77 -19.96
N LYS A 55 -0.58 21.95 -19.60
CA LYS A 55 -0.29 22.34 -18.21
C LYS A 55 -1.55 22.32 -17.31
N TYR A 56 -2.70 22.74 -17.85
CA TYR A 56 -3.95 22.77 -17.08
C TYR A 56 -4.44 21.32 -16.80
N PHE A 57 -4.45 20.49 -17.83
CA PHE A 57 -4.83 19.07 -17.66
C PHE A 57 -3.88 18.34 -16.70
N LYS A 58 -2.56 18.57 -16.81
CA LYS A 58 -1.56 18.01 -15.88
C LYS A 58 -1.86 18.42 -14.44
N ARG A 59 -2.16 19.70 -14.18
CA ARG A 59 -2.46 20.22 -12.84
C ARG A 59 -3.76 19.61 -12.27
N ILE A 60 -4.81 19.54 -13.06
CA ILE A 60 -6.09 18.91 -12.65
C ILE A 60 -5.88 17.44 -12.33
N SER A 61 -5.18 16.70 -13.21
CA SER A 61 -4.86 15.29 -12.99
C SER A 61 -4.07 15.08 -11.68
N GLN A 62 -3.06 15.89 -11.41
CA GLN A 62 -2.30 15.85 -10.16
C GLN A 62 -3.20 16.08 -8.94
N THR A 63 -4.06 17.11 -8.97
CA THR A 63 -4.97 17.40 -7.86
C THR A 63 -5.91 16.22 -7.58
N VAL A 64 -6.52 15.64 -8.61
CA VAL A 64 -7.46 14.51 -8.47
C VAL A 64 -6.73 13.26 -7.95
N LEU A 65 -5.53 12.99 -8.46
CA LEU A 65 -4.75 11.81 -8.07
C LEU A 65 -4.14 11.92 -6.66
N TYR A 66 -3.90 13.14 -6.16
CA TYR A 66 -3.37 13.36 -4.82
C TYR A 66 -4.46 13.34 -3.75
N LEU A 67 -5.71 13.65 -4.11
CA LEU A 67 -6.84 13.77 -3.18
C LEU A 67 -7.07 12.53 -2.29
N PRO A 68 -7.02 11.29 -2.80
CA PRO A 68 -7.26 10.09 -1.99
C PRO A 68 -6.31 9.96 -0.79
N HIS A 69 -5.09 10.46 -0.89
CA HIS A 69 -4.10 10.40 0.19
C HIS A 69 -4.54 11.15 1.45
N PHE A 70 -5.36 12.19 1.33
CA PHE A 70 -5.85 13.01 2.45
C PHE A 70 -7.09 12.42 3.13
N LEU A 71 -7.67 11.36 2.60
CA LEU A 71 -8.80 10.68 3.21
C LEU A 71 -8.32 9.70 4.29
N SER A 72 -9.02 9.67 5.43
CA SER A 72 -8.76 8.66 6.46
C SER A 72 -9.14 7.27 5.97
N TRP A 73 -8.45 6.25 6.47
CA TRP A 73 -8.76 4.85 6.12
C TRP A 73 -10.17 4.43 6.52
N VAL A 74 -10.75 5.04 7.56
CA VAL A 74 -12.14 4.80 7.96
C VAL A 74 -13.12 5.26 6.88
N ILE A 75 -12.90 6.45 6.31
CA ILE A 75 -13.73 6.98 5.21
C ILE A 75 -13.53 6.11 3.96
N ILE A 76 -12.29 5.79 3.61
CA ILE A 76 -11.98 4.94 2.45
C ILE A 76 -12.66 3.59 2.57
N ALA A 77 -12.52 2.91 3.71
CA ALA A 77 -13.16 1.64 3.95
C ALA A 77 -14.69 1.74 3.82
N GLY A 78 -15.31 2.76 4.42
CA GLY A 78 -16.76 2.99 4.31
C GLY A 78 -17.23 3.15 2.87
N ILE A 79 -16.49 3.93 2.05
CA ILE A 79 -16.80 4.12 0.62
C ILE A 79 -16.69 2.78 -0.13
N PHE A 80 -15.60 2.03 0.08
CA PHE A 80 -15.39 0.77 -0.64
C PHE A 80 -16.31 -0.36 -0.17
N TYR A 81 -16.69 -0.41 1.13
CA TYR A 81 -17.72 -1.34 1.60
C TYR A 81 -19.07 -1.11 0.91
N GLN A 82 -19.47 0.15 0.71
CA GLN A 82 -20.70 0.47 -0.03
C GLN A 82 -20.54 0.18 -1.53
N LEU A 83 -19.42 0.58 -2.13
CA LEU A 83 -19.17 0.45 -3.57
C LEU A 83 -19.08 -1.00 -4.03
N LEU A 84 -18.43 -1.86 -3.20
CA LEU A 84 -18.13 -3.26 -3.49
C LEU A 84 -19.10 -4.25 -2.81
N SER A 85 -20.16 -3.77 -2.15
CA SER A 85 -21.18 -4.62 -1.52
C SER A 85 -21.72 -5.67 -2.51
N PRO A 86 -21.83 -6.95 -2.13
CA PRO A 86 -22.31 -8.00 -3.02
C PRO A 86 -23.75 -7.76 -3.55
N SER A 87 -24.63 -7.21 -2.72
CA SER A 87 -26.05 -7.07 -3.04
C SER A 87 -26.42 -5.69 -3.61
N THR A 88 -25.83 -4.62 -3.08
CA THR A 88 -26.23 -3.24 -3.36
C THR A 88 -25.11 -2.38 -3.93
N GLY A 89 -23.88 -2.91 -3.98
CA GLY A 89 -22.72 -2.16 -4.43
C GLY A 89 -22.78 -1.82 -5.91
N PHE A 90 -22.42 -0.58 -6.24
CA PHE A 90 -22.46 -0.09 -7.62
C PHE A 90 -21.70 -0.99 -8.61
N VAL A 91 -20.54 -1.50 -8.20
CA VAL A 91 -19.71 -2.39 -9.05
C VAL A 91 -20.46 -3.69 -9.33
N ASN A 92 -21.03 -4.34 -8.31
CA ASN A 92 -21.77 -5.59 -8.49
C ASN A 92 -23.09 -5.39 -9.27
N VAL A 93 -23.77 -4.27 -9.07
CA VAL A 93 -24.96 -3.90 -9.87
C VAL A 93 -24.59 -3.78 -11.36
N LEU A 94 -23.45 -3.18 -11.70
CA LEU A 94 -22.99 -3.12 -13.09
C LEU A 94 -22.64 -4.52 -13.64
N ILE A 95 -21.94 -5.35 -12.88
CA ILE A 95 -21.58 -6.71 -13.29
C ILE A 95 -22.85 -7.52 -13.58
N MET A 96 -23.83 -7.50 -12.68
CA MET A 96 -25.09 -8.22 -12.83
C MET A 96 -25.93 -7.69 -14.03
N ARG A 97 -25.93 -6.39 -14.29
CA ARG A 97 -26.59 -5.81 -15.46
C ARG A 97 -26.01 -6.29 -16.80
N HIS A 98 -24.72 -6.66 -16.81
CA HIS A 98 -24.08 -7.22 -17.99
C HIS A 98 -24.08 -8.76 -18.01
N GLY A 99 -24.92 -9.40 -17.20
CA GLY A 99 -25.11 -10.86 -17.16
C GLY A 99 -24.06 -11.62 -16.35
N GLY A 100 -23.21 -10.94 -15.57
CA GLY A 100 -22.26 -11.57 -14.66
C GLY A 100 -22.90 -11.88 -13.29
N GLU A 101 -22.17 -12.68 -12.49
CA GLU A 101 -22.55 -12.99 -11.11
C GLU A 101 -21.93 -11.98 -10.13
N SER A 102 -22.57 -11.81 -8.97
CA SER A 102 -22.06 -10.94 -7.90
C SER A 102 -20.72 -11.46 -7.36
N ILE A 103 -19.73 -10.59 -7.23
CA ILE A 103 -18.40 -10.91 -6.73
C ILE A 103 -18.27 -10.47 -5.28
N PRO A 104 -17.87 -11.35 -4.35
CA PRO A 104 -17.66 -11.05 -2.93
C PRO A 104 -16.30 -10.38 -2.68
N PHE A 105 -16.11 -9.17 -3.20
CA PHE A 105 -14.83 -8.44 -3.23
C PHE A 105 -14.12 -8.31 -1.89
N LEU A 106 -14.88 -8.17 -0.79
CA LEU A 106 -14.32 -7.92 0.54
C LEU A 106 -14.54 -9.06 1.53
N THR A 107 -15.21 -10.15 1.12
CA THR A 107 -15.58 -11.26 2.01
C THR A 107 -14.98 -12.60 1.63
N GLU A 108 -14.34 -12.68 0.47
CA GLU A 108 -13.60 -13.87 0.04
C GLU A 108 -12.11 -13.56 -0.08
N LYS A 109 -11.28 -14.50 0.32
CA LYS A 109 -9.83 -14.39 0.46
C LYS A 109 -9.11 -13.71 -0.71
N TRP A 110 -9.24 -14.26 -1.91
CA TRP A 110 -8.49 -13.78 -3.08
C TRP A 110 -9.03 -12.44 -3.59
N HIS A 111 -10.34 -12.29 -3.60
CA HIS A 111 -10.97 -11.02 -3.95
C HIS A 111 -10.63 -9.91 -2.95
N TRP A 112 -10.61 -10.26 -1.65
CA TRP A 112 -10.18 -9.32 -0.60
C TRP A 112 -8.73 -8.87 -0.81
N LEU A 113 -7.82 -9.82 -1.09
CA LEU A 113 -6.41 -9.50 -1.29
C LEU A 113 -6.19 -8.54 -2.46
N VAL A 114 -6.84 -8.81 -3.61
CA VAL A 114 -6.78 -7.94 -4.78
C VAL A 114 -7.38 -6.56 -4.47
N SER A 115 -8.57 -6.53 -3.83
CA SER A 115 -9.22 -5.28 -3.43
C SER A 115 -8.36 -4.48 -2.46
N TYR A 116 -7.78 -5.14 -1.47
CA TYR A 116 -6.84 -4.54 -0.51
C TYR A 116 -5.67 -3.88 -1.22
N CYS A 117 -5.00 -4.57 -2.14
CA CYS A 117 -3.89 -4.01 -2.90
C CYS A 117 -4.31 -2.83 -3.77
N LEU A 118 -5.41 -2.96 -4.54
CA LEU A 118 -5.88 -1.91 -5.44
C LEU A 118 -6.31 -0.64 -4.70
N ILE A 119 -7.04 -0.78 -3.59
CA ILE A 119 -7.44 0.35 -2.75
C ILE A 119 -6.20 1.05 -2.18
N GLY A 120 -5.20 0.29 -1.73
CA GLY A 120 -3.96 0.84 -1.21
C GLY A 120 -3.15 1.59 -2.26
N VAL A 121 -3.01 1.03 -3.46
CA VAL A 121 -2.35 1.70 -4.58
C VAL A 121 -3.10 2.99 -4.93
N TRP A 122 -4.42 2.93 -5.09
CA TRP A 122 -5.24 4.11 -5.39
C TRP A 122 -5.06 5.22 -4.36
N GLN A 123 -5.01 4.88 -3.07
CA GLN A 123 -4.84 5.85 -1.99
C GLN A 123 -3.45 6.50 -1.98
N SER A 124 -2.39 5.73 -2.26
CA SER A 124 -1.01 6.17 -2.00
C SER A 124 -0.22 6.58 -3.25
N MET A 125 -0.57 6.05 -4.44
CA MET A 125 0.25 6.25 -5.65
C MET A 125 0.39 7.73 -6.04
N GLY A 126 -0.68 8.52 -5.88
CA GLY A 126 -0.65 9.94 -6.23
C GLY A 126 0.37 10.72 -5.39
N TRP A 127 0.34 10.54 -4.08
CA TRP A 127 1.29 11.19 -3.17
C TRP A 127 2.73 10.75 -3.43
N GLY A 128 2.96 9.44 -3.60
CA GLY A 128 4.28 8.90 -3.93
C GLY A 128 4.86 9.45 -5.24
N THR A 129 4.01 9.83 -6.18
CA THR A 129 4.41 10.39 -7.48
C THR A 129 5.16 11.71 -7.36
N ILE A 130 4.92 12.52 -6.31
CA ILE A 130 5.52 13.86 -6.14
C ILE A 130 7.04 13.80 -6.16
N ILE A 131 7.64 12.85 -5.44
CA ILE A 131 9.10 12.70 -5.34
C ILE A 131 9.70 12.33 -6.70
N TYR A 132 9.08 11.36 -7.39
CA TYR A 132 9.57 10.93 -8.71
C TYR A 132 9.39 12.02 -9.77
N LEU A 133 8.28 12.74 -9.73
CA LEU A 133 8.02 13.84 -10.66
C LEU A 133 9.01 14.98 -10.44
N ALA A 134 9.35 15.29 -9.20
CA ALA A 134 10.39 16.28 -8.88
C ALA A 134 11.75 15.82 -9.43
N ALA A 135 12.12 14.55 -9.26
CA ALA A 135 13.35 13.99 -9.81
C ALA A 135 13.38 14.07 -11.36
N ILE A 136 12.26 13.76 -12.03
CA ILE A 136 12.15 13.83 -13.50
C ILE A 136 12.29 15.28 -13.98
N THR A 137 11.67 16.23 -13.31
CA THR A 137 11.75 17.66 -13.71
C THR A 137 13.15 18.28 -13.49
N GLY A 138 14.00 17.64 -12.67
CA GLY A 138 15.40 18.02 -12.47
C GLY A 138 16.36 17.49 -13.53
N ILE A 139 15.92 16.68 -14.49
CA ILE A 139 16.75 16.15 -15.57
C ILE A 139 17.05 17.28 -16.57
N ASN A 140 18.32 17.38 -17.02
CA ASN A 140 18.72 18.36 -18.02
C ASN A 140 17.94 18.17 -19.33
N ALA A 141 17.30 19.24 -19.81
CA ALA A 141 16.51 19.25 -21.04
C ALA A 141 17.35 18.90 -22.29
N ASP A 142 18.64 19.28 -22.31
CA ASP A 142 19.55 19.03 -23.42
C ASP A 142 19.65 17.54 -23.77
N LEU A 143 19.53 16.65 -22.78
CA LEU A 143 19.53 15.20 -22.99
C LEU A 143 18.33 14.74 -23.86
N TYR A 144 17.17 15.34 -23.62
CA TYR A 144 15.96 15.05 -24.39
C TYR A 144 15.99 15.68 -25.78
N GLU A 145 16.60 16.85 -25.93
CA GLU A 145 16.78 17.53 -27.20
C GLU A 145 17.75 16.74 -28.10
N ALA A 146 18.93 16.38 -27.57
CA ALA A 146 19.89 15.54 -28.30
C ALA A 146 19.26 14.23 -28.76
N ALA A 147 18.56 13.53 -27.85
CA ALA A 147 17.86 12.29 -28.21
C ALA A 147 16.74 12.50 -29.26
N THR A 148 16.16 13.72 -29.33
CA THR A 148 15.18 14.04 -30.37
C THR A 148 15.86 14.18 -31.74
N VAL A 149 17.03 14.82 -31.79
CA VAL A 149 17.84 14.95 -33.01
C VAL A 149 18.27 13.57 -33.54
N ASP A 150 18.63 12.65 -32.59
CA ASP A 150 18.97 11.26 -32.89
C ASP A 150 17.76 10.39 -33.27
N GLY A 151 16.56 10.96 -33.38
CA GLY A 151 15.34 10.24 -33.78
C GLY A 151 14.77 9.33 -32.69
N ALA A 152 15.13 9.52 -31.42
CA ALA A 152 14.60 8.69 -30.32
C ALA A 152 13.11 8.99 -30.05
N GLY A 153 12.27 7.97 -30.15
CA GLY A 153 10.86 8.02 -29.77
C GLY A 153 10.66 8.09 -28.25
N ARG A 154 9.41 8.33 -27.81
CA ARG A 154 9.06 8.51 -26.37
C ARG A 154 9.54 7.36 -25.50
N TRP A 155 9.27 6.11 -25.85
CA TRP A 155 9.69 4.93 -25.11
C TRP A 155 11.20 4.83 -24.95
N ARG A 156 11.95 5.12 -26.02
CA ARG A 156 13.41 5.13 -25.98
C ARG A 156 13.95 6.20 -25.01
N LYS A 157 13.35 7.37 -24.97
CA LYS A 157 13.69 8.43 -24.01
C LYS A 157 13.38 8.02 -22.56
N ILE A 158 12.22 7.38 -22.31
CA ILE A 158 11.87 6.90 -20.96
C ILE A 158 12.90 5.87 -20.48
N TRP A 159 13.23 4.87 -21.29
CA TRP A 159 14.13 3.79 -20.86
C TRP A 159 15.61 4.19 -20.80
N ASN A 160 16.07 5.08 -21.69
CA ASN A 160 17.50 5.41 -21.79
C ASN A 160 17.89 6.73 -21.13
N ILE A 161 16.92 7.62 -20.83
CA ILE A 161 17.20 8.91 -20.18
C ILE A 161 16.44 9.00 -18.86
N THR A 162 15.10 8.97 -18.89
CA THR A 162 14.29 9.25 -17.69
C THR A 162 14.58 8.26 -16.56
N LEU A 163 14.43 6.95 -16.80
CA LEU A 163 14.63 5.92 -15.76
C LEU A 163 16.08 5.88 -15.24
N PRO A 164 17.12 5.91 -16.08
CA PRO A 164 18.50 5.98 -15.59
C PRO A 164 18.79 7.22 -14.77
N CYS A 165 18.31 8.40 -15.18
CA CYS A 165 18.54 9.65 -14.45
C CYS A 165 17.86 9.69 -13.07
N ILE A 166 16.69 9.07 -12.89
CA ILE A 166 16.01 8.99 -11.58
C ILE A 166 16.36 7.73 -10.79
N ARG A 167 17.28 6.89 -11.26
CA ARG A 167 17.65 5.63 -10.62
C ARG A 167 18.06 5.79 -9.16
N SER A 168 18.84 6.83 -8.85
CA SER A 168 19.25 7.12 -7.47
C SER A 168 18.05 7.35 -6.55
N THR A 169 17.06 8.12 -7.00
CA THR A 169 15.81 8.36 -6.26
C THR A 169 15.03 7.06 -6.08
N ILE A 170 14.91 6.22 -7.13
CA ILE A 170 14.24 4.92 -7.05
C ILE A 170 14.92 4.03 -6.00
N VAL A 171 16.26 3.94 -6.02
CA VAL A 171 17.02 3.09 -5.08
C VAL A 171 16.84 3.57 -3.64
N VAL A 172 16.94 4.88 -3.39
CA VAL A 172 16.72 5.44 -2.04
C VAL A 172 15.32 5.13 -1.54
N MET A 173 14.30 5.36 -2.36
CA MET A 173 12.90 5.06 -1.99
C MET A 173 12.66 3.56 -1.77
N LEU A 174 13.33 2.70 -2.55
CA LEU A 174 13.26 1.25 -2.37
C LEU A 174 13.87 0.83 -1.02
N ILE A 175 15.05 1.34 -0.67
CA ILE A 175 15.68 1.06 0.62
C ILE A 175 14.78 1.51 1.77
N MET A 176 14.20 2.70 1.68
CA MET A 176 13.24 3.20 2.69
C MET A 176 11.99 2.32 2.79
N SER A 177 11.51 1.77 1.68
CA SER A 177 10.35 0.87 1.67
C SER A 177 10.69 -0.49 2.27
N LEU A 178 11.87 -1.02 1.98
CA LEU A 178 12.37 -2.28 2.56
C LEU A 178 12.56 -2.16 4.08
N GLY A 179 13.07 -1.04 4.57
CA GLY A 179 13.21 -0.78 6.01
C GLY A 179 11.89 -0.77 6.78
N ARG A 180 10.75 -0.67 6.10
CA ARG A 180 9.42 -0.71 6.70
C ARG A 180 8.67 -2.03 6.47
N ILE A 181 9.32 -3.07 6.00
CA ILE A 181 8.66 -4.31 5.58
C ILE A 181 7.93 -5.04 6.74
N LEU A 182 8.36 -4.84 7.99
CA LEU A 182 7.68 -5.34 9.18
C LEU A 182 6.70 -4.33 9.80
N GLY A 183 6.68 -3.09 9.30
CA GLY A 183 5.91 -1.98 9.83
C GLY A 183 4.66 -1.64 9.01
N ILE A 184 3.68 -2.56 8.91
CA ILE A 184 2.37 -2.22 8.33
C ILE A 184 1.65 -1.20 9.20
N SER A 185 1.06 -0.17 8.57
CA SER A 185 0.16 0.74 9.24
C SER A 185 -1.05 -0.03 9.81
N PHE A 186 -1.47 0.31 11.02
CA PHE A 186 -2.61 -0.31 11.70
C PHE A 186 -3.94 -0.05 10.97
N GLU A 187 -4.13 1.18 10.48
CA GLU A 187 -5.44 1.66 10.02
C GLU A 187 -6.00 0.88 8.83
N ARG A 188 -5.20 0.65 7.80
CA ARG A 188 -5.65 0.01 6.57
C ARG A 188 -6.08 -1.45 6.78
N PRO A 189 -5.26 -2.35 7.35
CA PRO A 189 -5.71 -3.70 7.62
C PRO A 189 -6.84 -3.76 8.63
N TYR A 190 -6.84 -2.90 9.66
CA TYR A 190 -7.90 -2.86 10.67
C TYR A 190 -9.27 -2.46 10.11
N THR A 191 -9.32 -1.43 9.25
CA THR A 191 -10.57 -0.92 8.68
C THR A 191 -11.15 -1.80 7.57
N LEU A 192 -10.30 -2.58 6.90
CA LEU A 192 -10.71 -3.54 5.86
C LEU A 192 -10.82 -4.98 6.39
N ASP A 193 -10.55 -5.20 7.69
CA ASP A 193 -10.73 -6.52 8.34
C ASP A 193 -12.22 -6.86 8.49
N ASN A 194 -12.51 -8.14 8.36
CA ASN A 194 -13.78 -8.72 8.77
C ASN A 194 -13.59 -10.19 9.17
N PRO A 195 -14.53 -10.80 9.94
CA PRO A 195 -14.38 -12.16 10.45
C PRO A 195 -14.13 -13.23 9.38
N LEU A 196 -14.61 -13.04 8.14
CA LEU A 196 -14.51 -14.03 7.05
C LEU A 196 -13.11 -14.09 6.44
N VAL A 197 -12.33 -13.02 6.54
CA VAL A 197 -10.99 -12.91 5.95
C VAL A 197 -9.88 -12.72 6.98
N ARG A 198 -10.18 -12.79 8.27
CA ARG A 198 -9.24 -12.53 9.36
C ARG A 198 -7.95 -13.36 9.28
N ASP A 199 -8.01 -14.58 8.79
CA ASP A 199 -6.83 -15.42 8.57
C ASP A 199 -5.82 -14.81 7.59
N PHE A 200 -6.22 -13.77 6.82
CA PHE A 200 -5.40 -13.09 5.82
C PHE A 200 -5.22 -11.59 6.10
N SER A 201 -6.16 -10.98 6.80
CA SER A 201 -6.16 -9.55 7.13
C SER A 201 -5.44 -9.23 8.43
N ASP A 202 -5.40 -10.18 9.40
CA ASP A 202 -4.75 -9.96 10.70
C ASP A 202 -3.23 -9.88 10.51
N VAL A 203 -2.67 -8.74 10.83
CA VAL A 203 -1.24 -8.42 10.74
C VAL A 203 -0.68 -8.15 12.14
N ILE A 204 0.65 -7.99 12.27
CA ILE A 204 1.26 -7.80 13.59
C ILE A 204 0.64 -6.61 14.34
N SER A 205 0.37 -5.49 13.67
CA SER A 205 -0.22 -4.30 14.33
C SER A 205 -1.65 -4.54 14.82
N THR A 206 -2.49 -5.27 14.06
CA THR A 206 -3.86 -5.64 14.48
C THR A 206 -3.85 -6.74 15.53
N PHE A 207 -2.92 -7.69 15.46
CA PHE A 207 -2.69 -8.70 16.49
C PHE A 207 -2.31 -8.04 17.83
N VAL A 208 -1.37 -7.08 17.83
CA VAL A 208 -0.98 -6.32 19.03
C VAL A 208 -2.17 -5.58 19.61
N TYR A 209 -2.99 -4.96 18.79
CA TYR A 209 -4.20 -4.28 19.24
C TYR A 209 -5.19 -5.25 19.89
N ARG A 210 -5.49 -6.37 19.22
CA ARG A 210 -6.46 -7.37 19.67
C ARG A 210 -6.00 -8.08 20.96
N VAL A 211 -4.77 -8.59 20.98
CA VAL A 211 -4.25 -9.37 22.09
C VAL A 211 -3.75 -8.47 23.23
N GLY A 212 -3.07 -7.38 22.87
CA GLY A 212 -2.48 -6.48 23.85
C GLY A 212 -3.49 -5.57 24.52
N LEU A 213 -4.25 -4.80 23.71
CA LEU A 213 -5.14 -3.77 24.24
C LEU A 213 -6.54 -4.31 24.56
N GLN A 214 -7.19 -5.04 23.64
CA GLN A 214 -8.54 -5.54 23.86
C GLN A 214 -8.58 -6.68 24.91
N SER A 215 -7.57 -7.57 24.93
CA SER A 215 -7.47 -8.68 25.89
C SER A 215 -6.62 -8.33 27.12
N HIS A 216 -6.19 -7.06 27.29
CA HIS A 216 -5.40 -6.56 28.43
C HIS A 216 -4.07 -7.30 28.66
N ARG A 217 -3.48 -7.92 27.62
CA ARG A 217 -2.20 -8.63 27.71
C ARG A 217 -1.05 -7.73 27.28
N TYR A 218 -0.81 -6.65 28.04
CA TYR A 218 0.17 -5.62 27.72
C TYR A 218 1.61 -6.15 27.63
N ASN A 219 1.95 -7.20 28.38
CA ASN A 219 3.24 -7.88 28.30
C ASN A 219 3.51 -8.44 26.90
N ILE A 220 2.49 -9.04 26.27
CA ILE A 220 2.57 -9.57 24.90
C ILE A 220 2.72 -8.43 23.89
N ALA A 221 1.89 -7.38 24.02
CA ALA A 221 1.96 -6.21 23.13
C ALA A 221 3.36 -5.58 23.14
N THR A 222 3.94 -5.37 24.34
CA THR A 222 5.27 -4.80 24.49
C THR A 222 6.35 -5.69 23.87
N ALA A 223 6.27 -7.00 24.10
CA ALA A 223 7.25 -7.94 23.55
C ALA A 223 7.18 -8.02 22.01
N VAL A 224 5.98 -7.98 21.42
CA VAL A 224 5.81 -7.93 19.96
C VAL A 224 6.28 -6.59 19.39
N GLY A 225 6.01 -5.47 20.08
CA GLY A 225 6.53 -4.15 19.69
C GLY A 225 8.06 -4.10 19.68
N LEU A 226 8.71 -4.68 20.69
CA LEU A 226 10.17 -4.83 20.71
C LEU A 226 10.67 -5.70 19.54
N PHE A 227 10.01 -6.80 19.26
CA PHE A 227 10.34 -7.67 18.12
C PHE A 227 10.26 -6.93 16.76
N GLN A 228 9.28 -6.02 16.61
CA GLN A 228 9.16 -5.21 15.39
C GLN A 228 10.26 -4.14 15.25
N SER A 229 10.85 -3.70 16.38
CA SER A 229 11.81 -2.58 16.40
C SER A 229 13.25 -3.02 16.10
N VAL A 230 13.52 -4.31 16.11
CA VAL A 230 14.83 -4.93 15.83
C VAL A 230 14.88 -5.40 14.40
#